data_0f073d5113bfad6398b22380af758bb9
#
_entry.id   0f073d5113bfad6398b22380af758bb9
#
_cell.length_a   1.000
_cell.length_b   1.000
_cell.length_c   1.000
_cell.angle_alpha   90.00
_cell.angle_beta   90.00
_cell.angle_gamma   90.00
#
_symmetry.space_group_name_H-M   'P 1'
#
loop_
_entity.id
_entity.type
_entity.pdbx_description
1 polymer ?
#
loop_
_entity_poly.entity_id
_entity_poly.type
_entity_poly.pdbx_seq_one_letter_code
_entity_poly.pdbx_strand_id
1 'polypeptide(L)'
;MIYARVSSQKQKMSGDLDRQSQRLSEYCAKHNLYVEHIIKDVGSGLNDKRIGFNQLTNLVITGKVNKVIVEHKDRLTRFQFNFIKKIFETFDVDIIVIDDKDEISDAEELTRDMMSLLACFSGKYYGKRSLERRR
;
A
#
# COMPACT_ATOMS: atom_id res chain seq x y z
N MET A 1 -0.98 3.40 -14.28
CA MET A 1 0.01 3.74 -13.24
C MET A 1 0.36 2.49 -12.43
N ILE A 2 1.62 2.36 -12.09
CA ILE A 2 2.15 1.26 -11.28
C ILE A 2 2.38 1.75 -9.86
N TYR A 3 1.96 0.98 -8.87
CA TYR A 3 2.28 1.19 -7.48
C TYR A 3 2.94 -0.06 -6.89
N ALA A 4 4.16 0.09 -6.39
CA ALA A 4 4.93 -0.97 -5.76
C ALA A 4 5.31 -0.56 -4.34
N ARG A 5 5.32 -1.52 -3.41
CA ARG A 5 5.61 -1.27 -2.01
C ARG A 5 6.38 -2.42 -1.39
N VAL A 6 7.37 -2.08 -0.58
CA VAL A 6 7.99 -2.99 0.39
C VAL A 6 7.89 -2.37 1.78
N SER A 7 7.96 -3.19 2.83
CA SER A 7 7.73 -2.74 4.20
C SER A 7 8.94 -2.11 4.86
N SER A 8 10.16 -2.34 4.35
CA SER A 8 11.39 -1.89 4.99
C SER A 8 12.48 -1.50 4.00
N GLN A 9 13.42 -0.66 4.45
CA GLN A 9 14.61 -0.29 3.69
C GLN A 9 15.48 -1.50 3.37
N LYS A 10 15.53 -2.49 4.25
CA LYS A 10 16.28 -3.74 4.02
C LYS A 10 15.77 -4.45 2.77
N GLN A 11 14.45 -4.56 2.60
CA GLN A 11 13.84 -5.16 1.41
C GLN A 11 14.11 -4.31 0.16
N LYS A 12 14.09 -2.99 0.26
CA LYS A 12 14.47 -2.10 -0.84
C LYS A 12 15.91 -2.33 -1.27
N MET A 13 16.83 -2.38 -0.31
CA MET A 13 18.26 -2.59 -0.58
C MET A 13 18.57 -3.97 -1.16
N SER A 14 17.77 -4.99 -0.84
CA SER A 14 17.89 -6.33 -1.42
C SER A 14 17.38 -6.42 -2.86
N GLY A 15 16.75 -5.36 -3.38
CA GLY A 15 16.21 -5.29 -4.73
C GLY A 15 14.77 -5.77 -4.87
N ASP A 16 14.08 -6.09 -3.78
CA ASP A 16 12.70 -6.59 -3.82
C ASP A 16 11.73 -5.59 -4.45
N LEU A 17 11.91 -4.31 -4.13
CA LEU A 17 11.06 -3.25 -4.67
C LEU A 17 11.24 -3.11 -6.20
N ASP A 18 12.47 -3.13 -6.67
CA ASP A 18 12.76 -3.03 -8.09
C ASP A 18 12.26 -4.26 -8.85
N ARG A 19 12.40 -5.45 -8.29
CA ARG A 19 11.86 -6.67 -8.91
C ARG A 19 10.33 -6.63 -8.99
N GLN A 20 9.66 -6.14 -7.96
CA GLN A 20 8.21 -5.97 -7.95
C GLN A 20 7.79 -4.99 -9.04
N SER A 21 8.43 -3.84 -9.13
CA SER A 21 8.18 -2.84 -10.16
C SER A 21 8.39 -3.39 -11.57
N GLN A 22 9.43 -4.21 -11.76
CA GLN A 22 9.71 -4.82 -13.06
C GLN A 22 8.62 -5.83 -13.44
N ARG A 23 8.16 -6.68 -12.52
CA ARG A 23 7.05 -7.61 -12.80
C ARG A 23 5.79 -6.87 -13.21
N LEU A 24 5.49 -5.75 -12.55
CA LEU A 24 4.34 -4.91 -12.90
C LEU A 24 4.49 -4.26 -14.27
N SER A 25 5.68 -3.79 -14.61
CA SER A 25 5.97 -3.23 -15.94
C SER A 25 5.82 -4.27 -17.05
N GLU A 26 6.29 -5.48 -16.82
CA GLU A 26 6.15 -6.60 -17.76
C GLU A 26 4.68 -6.97 -17.98
N TYR A 27 3.89 -7.01 -16.90
CA TYR A 27 2.45 -7.22 -16.99
C TYR A 27 1.79 -6.15 -17.87
N CYS A 28 2.11 -4.88 -17.64
CA CYS A 28 1.54 -3.77 -18.40
C CYS A 28 1.91 -3.87 -19.88
N ALA A 29 3.16 -4.20 -20.21
CA ALA A 29 3.61 -4.39 -21.58
C ALA A 29 2.86 -5.54 -22.26
N LYS A 30 2.68 -6.65 -21.56
CA LYS A 30 1.97 -7.83 -22.08
C LYS A 30 0.49 -7.55 -22.36
N HIS A 31 -0.14 -6.66 -21.60
CA HIS A 31 -1.56 -6.33 -21.71
C HIS A 31 -1.80 -5.00 -22.44
N ASN A 32 -0.80 -4.46 -23.11
CA ASN A 32 -0.88 -3.20 -23.87
C ASN A 32 -1.35 -2.01 -23.02
N LEU A 33 -0.93 -1.97 -21.77
CA LEU A 33 -1.22 -0.87 -20.85
C LEU A 33 -0.06 0.13 -20.88
N TYR A 34 -0.39 1.40 -21.14
CA TYR A 34 0.60 2.48 -21.13
C TYR A 34 0.87 2.93 -19.69
N VAL A 35 2.15 3.00 -19.31
CA VAL A 35 2.57 3.39 -17.96
C VAL A 35 3.07 4.82 -17.98
N GLU A 36 2.29 5.74 -17.39
CA GLU A 36 2.68 7.15 -17.22
C GLU A 36 3.43 7.40 -15.92
N HIS A 37 3.05 6.69 -14.86
CA HIS A 37 3.61 6.90 -13.53
C HIS A 37 3.99 5.57 -12.89
N ILE A 38 5.15 5.55 -12.25
CA ILE A 38 5.62 4.44 -11.42
C ILE A 38 5.91 5.02 -10.03
N ILE A 39 5.20 4.54 -9.03
CA ILE A 39 5.41 4.94 -7.63
C ILE A 39 5.95 3.74 -6.87
N LYS A 40 7.07 3.95 -6.19
CA LYS A 40 7.73 2.96 -5.35
C LYS A 40 7.73 3.47 -3.92
N ASP A 41 7.15 2.70 -3.01
CA ASP A 41 6.99 3.09 -1.62
C ASP A 41 7.73 2.16 -0.67
N VAL A 42 8.22 2.71 0.42
CA VAL A 42 8.79 1.94 1.52
C VAL A 42 8.02 2.30 2.79
N GLY A 43 7.33 1.34 3.36
CA GLY A 43 6.53 1.53 4.55
C GLY A 43 5.48 0.45 4.72
N SER A 44 4.91 0.35 5.92
CA SER A 44 3.84 -0.57 6.24
C SER A 44 2.56 -0.25 5.46
N GLY A 45 1.79 -1.27 5.09
CA GLY A 45 0.45 -1.11 4.53
C GLY A 45 -0.54 -0.45 5.49
N LEU A 46 -0.22 -0.35 6.79
CA LEU A 46 -0.98 0.39 7.79
C LEU A 46 -0.65 1.88 7.81
N ASN A 47 0.48 2.28 7.23
CA ASN A 47 0.94 3.67 7.27
C ASN A 47 0.28 4.47 6.16
N ASP A 48 -0.71 5.27 6.50
CA ASP A 48 -1.42 6.14 5.56
C ASP A 48 -0.63 7.42 5.22
N LYS A 49 0.50 7.66 5.90
CA LYS A 49 1.40 8.80 5.64
C LYS A 49 2.54 8.45 4.67
N ARG A 50 2.48 7.29 4.02
CA ARG A 50 3.46 6.93 2.99
C ARG A 50 3.47 7.99 1.89
N ILE A 51 4.67 8.43 1.52
CA ILE A 51 4.85 9.51 0.53
C ILE A 51 4.26 9.10 -0.82
N GLY A 52 4.56 7.89 -1.28
CA GLY A 52 4.06 7.40 -2.56
C GLY A 52 2.55 7.17 -2.55
N PHE A 53 1.99 6.66 -1.46
CA PHE A 53 0.56 6.49 -1.33
C PHE A 53 -0.18 7.84 -1.38
N ASN A 54 0.38 8.88 -0.76
CA ASN A 54 -0.18 10.22 -0.84
C ASN A 54 -0.09 10.80 -2.27
N GLN A 55 1.00 10.55 -2.99
CA GLN A 55 1.11 10.92 -4.39
C GLN A 55 0.05 10.20 -5.24
N LEU A 56 -0.13 8.90 -5.00
CA LEU A 56 -1.14 8.09 -5.67
C LEU A 56 -2.54 8.67 -5.46
N THR A 57 -2.92 8.93 -4.21
CA THR A 57 -4.25 9.45 -3.91
C THR A 57 -4.49 10.83 -4.53
N ASN A 58 -3.48 11.69 -4.57
CA ASN A 58 -3.58 12.98 -5.24
C ASN A 58 -3.80 12.82 -6.75
N LEU A 59 -3.11 11.89 -7.39
CA LEU A 59 -3.30 11.62 -8.82
C LEU A 59 -4.71 11.07 -9.11
N VAL A 60 -5.22 10.23 -8.23
CA VAL A 60 -6.58 9.68 -8.33
C VAL A 60 -7.63 10.80 -8.20
N ILE A 61 -7.54 11.61 -7.16
CA ILE A 61 -8.50 12.67 -6.86
C ILE A 61 -8.51 13.74 -7.95
N THR A 62 -7.35 14.05 -8.52
CA THR A 62 -7.22 15.08 -9.57
C THR A 62 -7.51 14.54 -10.97
N GLY A 63 -7.91 13.28 -11.12
CA GLY A 63 -8.30 12.70 -12.40
C GLY A 63 -7.15 12.47 -13.39
N LYS A 64 -5.92 12.40 -12.90
CA LYS A 64 -4.73 12.25 -13.74
C LYS A 64 -4.38 10.81 -14.06
N VAL A 65 -5.04 9.83 -13.44
CA VAL A 65 -4.87 8.40 -13.69
C VAL A 65 -6.22 7.73 -13.80
N ASN A 66 -6.31 6.66 -14.56
CA ASN A 66 -7.54 5.88 -14.71
C ASN A 66 -7.38 4.41 -14.29
N LYS A 67 -6.16 3.93 -14.13
CA LYS A 67 -5.87 2.57 -13.68
C LYS A 67 -4.66 2.56 -12.77
N VAL A 68 -4.74 1.76 -11.71
CA VAL A 68 -3.65 1.51 -10.78
C VAL A 68 -3.37 0.01 -10.78
N ILE A 69 -2.15 -0.38 -11.07
CA ILE A 69 -1.72 -1.77 -11.14
C ILE A 69 -0.84 -2.07 -9.94
N VAL A 70 -1.22 -3.07 -9.16
CA VAL A 70 -0.49 -3.53 -7.97
C VAL A 70 -0.26 -5.04 -8.06
N GLU A 71 0.80 -5.53 -7.44
CA GLU A 71 1.10 -6.96 -7.45
C GLU A 71 0.11 -7.75 -6.60
N HIS A 72 -0.17 -7.26 -5.39
CA HIS A 72 -1.12 -7.87 -4.45
C HIS A 72 -1.89 -6.76 -3.74
N LYS A 73 -3.12 -7.06 -3.30
CA LYS A 73 -3.95 -6.05 -2.64
C LYS A 73 -3.33 -5.47 -1.37
N ASP A 74 -2.51 -6.25 -0.63
CA ASP A 74 -1.81 -5.78 0.56
C ASP A 74 -0.64 -4.83 0.25
N ARG A 75 -0.23 -4.71 -1.02
CA ARG A 75 0.73 -3.67 -1.43
C ARG A 75 0.10 -2.29 -1.41
N LEU A 76 -1.21 -2.21 -1.64
CA LEU A 76 -1.93 -0.94 -1.60
C LEU A 76 -2.30 -0.57 -0.16
N THR A 77 -2.96 -1.48 0.54
CA THR A 77 -3.38 -1.29 1.93
C THR A 77 -3.39 -2.63 2.66
N ARG A 78 -3.10 -2.61 3.96
CA ARG A 78 -3.15 -3.83 4.77
C ARG A 78 -4.57 -4.32 4.99
N PHE A 79 -5.50 -3.40 5.24
CA PHE A 79 -6.89 -3.72 5.51
C PHE A 79 -7.82 -2.85 4.67
N GLN A 80 -9.09 -3.26 4.56
CA GLN A 80 -10.15 -2.50 3.91
C GLN A 80 -9.90 -2.20 2.43
N PHE A 81 -9.31 -3.16 1.72
CA PHE A 81 -9.06 -3.02 0.29
C PHE A 81 -10.33 -2.69 -0.50
N ASN A 82 -11.44 -3.35 -0.19
CA ASN A 82 -12.71 -3.10 -0.89
C ASN A 82 -13.22 -1.67 -0.71
N PHE A 83 -12.97 -1.07 0.45
CA PHE A 83 -13.31 0.33 0.70
C PHE A 83 -12.48 1.28 -0.16
N ILE A 84 -11.17 1.06 -0.22
CA ILE A 84 -10.26 1.84 -1.08
C ILE A 84 -10.66 1.68 -2.55
N LYS A 85 -10.98 0.46 -2.98
CA LYS A 85 -11.42 0.18 -4.34
C LYS A 85 -12.68 0.98 -4.70
N LYS A 86 -13.66 1.03 -3.81
CA LYS A 86 -14.89 1.81 -4.02
C LYS A 86 -14.60 3.30 -4.14
N ILE A 87 -13.71 3.82 -3.30
CA ILE A 87 -13.31 5.23 -3.38
C ILE A 87 -12.65 5.52 -4.73
N PHE A 88 -11.72 4.67 -5.19
CA PHE A 88 -11.06 4.85 -6.47
C PHE A 88 -12.05 4.78 -7.64
N GLU A 89 -12.99 3.85 -7.59
CA GLU A 89 -14.06 3.74 -8.60
C GLU A 89 -14.92 5.00 -8.67
N THR A 90 -15.15 5.67 -7.53
CA THR A 90 -15.87 6.95 -7.49
C THR A 90 -15.15 8.04 -8.30
N PHE A 91 -13.84 7.95 -8.42
CA PHE A 91 -13.02 8.84 -9.24
C PHE A 91 -12.70 8.25 -10.62
N ASP A 92 -13.44 7.23 -11.05
CA ASP A 92 -13.26 6.54 -12.33
C ASP A 92 -11.88 5.87 -12.47
N VAL A 93 -11.35 5.35 -11.37
CA VAL A 93 -10.07 4.64 -11.34
C VAL A 93 -10.29 3.18 -10.99
N ASP A 94 -9.80 2.29 -11.87
CA ASP A 94 -9.81 0.84 -11.63
C ASP A 94 -8.49 0.39 -11.00
N ILE A 95 -8.59 -0.50 -10.02
CA ILE A 95 -7.43 -1.16 -9.41
C ILE A 95 -7.31 -2.55 -10.00
N ILE A 96 -6.16 -2.84 -10.61
CA ILE A 96 -5.83 -4.15 -11.17
C ILE A 96 -4.81 -4.82 -10.25
N VAL A 97 -5.18 -5.96 -9.69
CA VAL A 97 -4.32 -6.79 -8.84
C VAL A 97 -3.85 -7.98 -9.66
N ILE A 98 -2.56 -8.09 -9.93
CA ILE A 98 -2.04 -9.13 -10.83
C ILE A 98 -1.93 -10.50 -10.15
N ASP A 99 -1.75 -10.55 -8.85
CA ASP A 99 -1.79 -11.78 -8.04
C ASP A 99 -2.99 -11.69 -7.09
N ASP A 100 -4.16 -12.05 -7.58
CA ASP A 100 -5.44 -11.92 -6.86
C ASP A 100 -5.77 -13.18 -6.04
N LYS A 101 -4.76 -13.76 -5.42
CA LYS A 101 -4.97 -14.84 -4.45
C LYS A 101 -5.37 -14.23 -3.10
N ASP A 102 -6.34 -14.87 -2.43
CA ASP A 102 -6.74 -14.49 -1.08
C ASP A 102 -5.67 -14.85 -0.02
N GLU A 103 -4.55 -15.38 -0.45
CA GLU A 103 -3.42 -15.70 0.40
C GLU A 103 -2.67 -14.44 0.81
N ILE A 104 -2.09 -14.47 2.00
CA ILE A 104 -1.23 -13.40 2.51
C ILE A 104 0.09 -13.45 1.72
N SER A 105 0.49 -12.34 1.11
CA SER A 105 1.70 -12.28 0.29
C SER A 105 2.98 -12.43 1.11
N ASP A 106 2.97 -11.97 2.36
CA ASP A 106 4.11 -12.03 3.27
C ASP A 106 3.60 -12.13 4.72
N ALA A 107 3.64 -13.34 5.29
CA ALA A 107 3.16 -13.60 6.65
C ALA A 107 3.99 -12.88 7.72
N GLU A 108 5.30 -12.73 7.51
CA GLU A 108 6.16 -11.98 8.43
C GLU A 108 5.82 -10.49 8.45
N GLU A 109 5.55 -9.92 7.29
CA GLU A 109 5.11 -8.54 7.18
C GLU A 109 3.77 -8.33 7.90
N LEU A 110 2.81 -9.23 7.69
CA LEU A 110 1.52 -9.17 8.39
C LEU A 110 1.72 -9.21 9.91
N THR A 111 2.56 -10.10 10.41
CA THR A 111 2.84 -10.21 11.84
C THR A 111 3.43 -8.90 12.37
N ARG A 112 4.39 -8.31 11.68
CA ARG A 112 4.98 -7.02 12.08
C ARG A 112 3.94 -5.90 12.08
N ASP A 113 3.08 -5.85 11.08
CA ASP A 113 2.02 -4.84 10.99
C ASP A 113 1.03 -4.97 12.15
N MET A 114 0.63 -6.19 12.48
CA MET A 114 -0.27 -6.44 13.61
C MET A 114 0.38 -6.09 14.93
N MET A 115 1.66 -6.43 15.14
CA MET A 115 2.41 -6.05 16.33
C MET A 115 2.52 -4.54 16.47
N SER A 116 2.77 -3.83 15.37
CA SER A 116 2.82 -2.37 15.36
C SER A 116 1.47 -1.74 15.72
N LEU A 117 0.38 -2.31 15.22
CA LEU A 117 -0.97 -1.85 15.54
C LEU A 117 -1.28 -2.04 17.02
N LEU A 118 -0.95 -3.20 17.60
CA LEU A 118 -1.14 -3.47 19.01
C LEU A 118 -0.30 -2.55 19.88
N ALA A 119 0.95 -2.31 19.52
CA ALA A 119 1.83 -1.39 20.24
C ALA A 119 1.29 0.05 20.23
N CYS A 120 0.79 0.51 19.08
CA CYS A 120 0.16 1.83 18.96
C CYS A 120 -1.07 1.95 19.84
N PHE A 121 -1.94 0.94 19.84
CA PHE A 121 -3.14 0.89 20.69
C PHE A 121 -2.79 0.91 22.15
N SER A 122 -1.84 0.07 22.60
CA SER A 122 -1.37 0.00 23.98
C SER A 122 -0.77 1.33 24.44
N GLY A 123 0.04 1.96 23.61
CA GLY A 123 0.64 3.26 23.90
C GLY A 123 -0.39 4.35 24.11
N LYS A 124 -1.40 4.43 23.27
CA LYS A 124 -2.51 5.39 23.40
C LYS A 124 -3.31 5.15 24.68
N TYR A 125 -3.61 3.89 24.99
CA TYR A 125 -4.35 3.53 26.18
C TYR A 125 -3.61 3.91 27.47
N TYR A 126 -2.33 3.54 27.56
CA TYR A 126 -1.50 3.88 28.73
C TYR A 126 -1.26 5.38 28.86
N GLY A 127 -1.06 6.07 27.76
CA GLY A 127 -0.91 7.51 27.75
C GLY A 127 -2.14 8.22 28.31
N LYS A 128 -3.33 7.80 27.90
CA LYS A 128 -4.59 8.34 28.40
C LYS A 128 -4.76 8.10 29.91
N ARG A 129 -4.48 6.89 30.39
CA ARG A 129 -4.53 6.57 31.82
C ARG A 129 -3.56 7.41 32.64
N SER A 130 -2.36 7.63 32.14
CA SER A 130 -1.36 8.45 32.80
C SER A 130 -1.84 9.90 32.98
N LEU A 131 -2.48 10.48 31.96
CA LEU A 131 -3.07 11.81 32.04
C LEU A 131 -4.22 11.88 33.05
N GLU A 132 -5.08 10.89 33.05
CA GLU A 132 -6.20 10.82 34.03
C GLU A 132 -5.72 10.73 35.48
N ARG A 133 -4.62 10.02 35.74
CA ARG A 133 -4.02 9.91 37.08
C ARG A 133 -3.39 11.20 37.59
N ARG A 134 -2.96 12.09 36.70
CA ARG A 134 -2.36 13.37 37.04
C ARG A 134 -3.37 14.47 37.39
N ARG A 135 -4.62 14.19 37.10
CA ARG A 135 -5.73 15.05 37.53
C ARG A 135 -6.22 14.68 38.90
#